data_c589b12e343c611f84c22727a259f2bb
#
_entry.id   c589b12e343c611f84c22727a259f2bb
#
_cell.length_a   1.000
_cell.length_b   1.000
_cell.length_c   1.000
_cell.angle_alpha   90.00
_cell.angle_beta   90.00
_cell.angle_gamma   90.00
#
_symmetry.space_group_name_H-M   'P 1'
#
loop_
_entity.id
_entity.type
_entity.pdbx_description
1 polymer ?
#
loop_
_entity_poly.entity_id
_entity_poly.type
_entity_poly.pdbx_seq_one_letter_code
_entity_poly.pdbx_strand_id
1 'polypeptide(L)'
;MTLKQKFYPIIISLLFMTNLFAAKFYIPVIDGDWWRVASVPDLGEYNSDTQQPVDFGLWQADDGTWQLWSCIRFTKLGGHTRLFYRWEGQHLTDTDWTPRGIAMEAKPELGEPLGGLQAPHVINTKGKYWMAYGDWDNMRLAVSKDGKEFNRLTKAGVMFSEGPIVNTRDPMLIFTKGKWHCYYTAFPAQHGYVYCRTSDDLLTWSDSCIVSYGGKAGNTPYSCECPHVVEIAPDNYFLFRTQLYGPGAQTTVYQSGNPYHFGIDNDSCYVRQFNLCAPEIVTLDGRYYIAALSPDLDGVRIARLKWKCFETPLLPFEDPAHRSQWKLKEGNLASVFTNSTRAGFFPKTEFFIATAETALKEFDDKLTGTIESPAFSVTCPDCVLFVSGGKDRERLYVSIADAETGTEYFRATGHNDNLLEPVFVNCQAFMNKAVVLKVVDDSSESWGHINVGGIYQANPNKDK
;
A
#
# COMPACT_ATOMS: atom_id res chain seq x y z
N MET A 1 68.16 22.08 -27.84
CA MET A 1 67.11 23.11 -27.59
C MET A 1 65.79 22.41 -27.37
N THR A 2 65.50 22.07 -26.14
CA THR A 2 64.34 21.20 -25.76
C THR A 2 63.25 22.10 -25.16
N LEU A 3 62.11 22.25 -25.88
CA LEU A 3 60.95 22.95 -25.40
C LEU A 3 60.24 22.11 -24.31
N LYS A 4 60.20 22.60 -23.10
CA LYS A 4 59.34 22.07 -22.04
C LYS A 4 57.93 22.67 -22.19
N GLN A 5 56.94 21.89 -22.59
CA GLN A 5 55.52 22.23 -22.50
C GLN A 5 55.08 22.12 -21.03
N LYS A 6 54.64 23.28 -20.52
CA LYS A 6 53.94 23.34 -19.20
C LYS A 6 52.45 22.95 -19.40
N PHE A 7 52.04 21.83 -18.83
CA PHE A 7 50.63 21.48 -18.66
C PHE A 7 50.10 22.23 -17.45
N TYR A 8 49.09 23.07 -17.63
CA TYR A 8 48.27 23.59 -16.56
C TYR A 8 47.02 22.66 -16.42
N PRO A 9 46.73 22.14 -15.22
CA PRO A 9 45.47 21.40 -15.02
C PRO A 9 44.30 22.40 -14.97
N ILE A 10 43.38 22.29 -15.93
CA ILE A 10 42.10 22.95 -15.87
C ILE A 10 41.29 22.18 -14.85
N ILE A 11 41.10 22.74 -13.65
CA ILE A 11 40.12 22.25 -12.66
C ILE A 11 38.77 22.72 -13.15
N ILE A 12 38.05 21.78 -13.81
CA ILE A 12 36.62 21.95 -14.07
C ILE A 12 35.91 21.67 -12.75
N SER A 13 35.56 22.70 -12.04
CA SER A 13 34.65 22.63 -10.91
C SER A 13 33.24 22.32 -11.46
N LEU A 14 32.84 21.05 -11.47
CA LEU A 14 31.45 20.67 -11.66
C LEU A 14 30.68 21.13 -10.42
N LEU A 15 30.05 22.31 -10.52
CA LEU A 15 28.96 22.65 -9.64
C LEU A 15 27.81 21.68 -9.93
N PHE A 16 27.70 20.62 -9.14
CA PHE A 16 26.46 19.90 -8.99
C PHE A 16 25.47 20.86 -8.30
N MET A 17 24.70 21.60 -9.10
CA MET A 17 23.45 22.14 -8.63
C MET A 17 22.54 20.94 -8.37
N THR A 18 22.54 20.43 -7.14
CA THR A 18 21.47 19.59 -6.64
C THR A 18 20.22 20.45 -6.62
N ASN A 19 19.39 20.35 -7.66
CA ASN A 19 18.02 20.78 -7.60
C ASN A 19 17.37 19.99 -6.45
N LEU A 20 17.26 20.60 -5.28
CA LEU A 20 16.37 20.13 -4.22
C LEU A 20 14.91 20.30 -4.71
N PHE A 21 14.50 19.47 -5.63
CA PHE A 21 13.08 19.25 -5.83
C PHE A 21 12.60 18.48 -4.59
N ALA A 22 11.76 19.12 -3.80
CA ALA A 22 10.99 18.43 -2.78
C ALA A 22 10.39 17.18 -3.42
N ALA A 23 10.75 16.02 -2.92
CA ALA A 23 10.37 14.75 -3.55
C ALA A 23 8.85 14.65 -3.53
N LYS A 24 8.23 14.73 -4.70
CA LYS A 24 6.80 14.53 -4.90
C LYS A 24 6.45 13.10 -4.53
N PHE A 25 5.48 12.92 -3.66
CA PHE A 25 4.97 11.60 -3.29
C PHE A 25 3.45 11.58 -3.21
N TYR A 26 2.90 10.40 -3.29
CA TYR A 26 1.46 10.16 -3.23
C TYR A 26 1.11 9.25 -2.06
N ILE A 27 -0.04 9.54 -1.44
CA ILE A 27 -0.63 8.65 -0.43
C ILE A 27 -2.06 8.32 -0.88
N PRO A 28 -2.40 7.01 -1.03
CA PRO A 28 -3.76 6.61 -1.34
C PRO A 28 -4.68 6.85 -0.14
N VAL A 29 -5.87 7.38 -0.40
CA VAL A 29 -6.91 7.60 0.61
C VAL A 29 -8.27 7.19 0.06
N ILE A 30 -9.14 6.69 0.94
CA ILE A 30 -10.55 6.49 0.60
C ILE A 30 -11.21 7.87 0.51
N ASP A 31 -11.91 8.12 -0.61
CA ASP A 31 -12.56 9.39 -0.91
C ASP A 31 -14.09 9.21 -0.91
N GLY A 32 -14.71 9.46 0.24
CA GLY A 32 -16.14 9.29 0.49
C GLY A 32 -16.53 7.94 1.09
N ASP A 33 -17.78 7.57 0.95
CA ASP A 33 -18.36 6.40 1.58
C ASP A 33 -18.17 5.12 0.75
N TRP A 34 -18.26 3.99 1.41
CA TRP A 34 -18.31 2.67 0.80
C TRP A 34 -19.76 2.33 0.41
N TRP A 35 -19.94 1.71 -0.77
CA TRP A 35 -21.22 1.10 -1.16
C TRP A 35 -21.04 -0.41 -1.38
N ARG A 36 -22.03 -1.19 -0.98
CA ARG A 36 -22.01 -2.64 -1.12
C ARG A 36 -22.48 -3.04 -2.51
N VAL A 37 -21.76 -3.97 -3.14
CA VAL A 37 -22.09 -4.48 -4.49
C VAL A 37 -22.47 -5.95 -4.48
N ALA A 38 -21.96 -6.74 -3.52
CA ALA A 38 -22.25 -8.18 -3.42
C ALA A 38 -22.42 -8.57 -1.95
N SER A 39 -23.28 -9.56 -1.70
CA SER A 39 -23.50 -10.20 -0.40
C SER A 39 -23.20 -11.70 -0.49
N VAL A 40 -23.29 -12.43 0.63
CA VAL A 40 -23.18 -13.89 0.64
C VAL A 40 -24.22 -14.48 -0.33
N PRO A 41 -23.80 -15.27 -1.34
CA PRO A 41 -24.71 -15.77 -2.35
C PRO A 41 -25.49 -16.99 -1.87
N ASP A 42 -26.63 -17.25 -2.47
CA ASP A 42 -27.31 -18.55 -2.40
C ASP A 42 -26.65 -19.52 -3.40
N LEU A 43 -26.10 -20.63 -2.90
CA LEU A 43 -25.41 -21.67 -3.67
C LEU A 43 -26.26 -22.94 -3.84
N GLY A 44 -27.56 -22.92 -3.43
CA GLY A 44 -28.41 -24.08 -3.49
C GLY A 44 -27.90 -25.23 -2.61
N GLU A 45 -27.65 -26.39 -3.20
CA GLU A 45 -27.16 -27.58 -2.47
C GLU A 45 -25.77 -27.39 -1.81
N TYR A 46 -24.97 -26.44 -2.29
CA TYR A 46 -23.65 -26.15 -1.71
C TYR A 46 -23.68 -25.13 -0.58
N ASN A 47 -24.86 -24.61 -0.19
CA ASN A 47 -25.02 -23.70 0.91
C ASN A 47 -24.46 -24.24 2.23
N SER A 48 -23.73 -23.40 2.97
CA SER A 48 -23.36 -23.64 4.35
C SER A 48 -23.58 -22.38 5.20
N ASP A 49 -23.76 -22.58 6.51
CA ASP A 49 -23.96 -21.45 7.45
C ASP A 49 -22.68 -20.60 7.66
N THR A 50 -21.54 -21.07 7.17
CA THR A 50 -20.23 -20.42 7.34
C THR A 50 -19.60 -19.99 6.04
N GLN A 51 -20.29 -20.12 4.91
CA GLN A 51 -19.74 -19.72 3.62
C GLN A 51 -19.47 -18.21 3.56
N GLN A 52 -18.36 -17.86 2.89
CA GLN A 52 -17.89 -16.49 2.80
C GLN A 52 -17.37 -16.19 1.41
N PRO A 53 -17.71 -15.02 0.83
CA PRO A 53 -16.95 -14.49 -0.29
C PRO A 53 -15.55 -14.08 0.20
N VAL A 54 -14.55 -14.44 -0.58
CA VAL A 54 -13.15 -14.03 -0.40
C VAL A 54 -12.54 -13.83 -1.78
N ASP A 55 -11.42 -13.18 -1.88
CA ASP A 55 -10.58 -13.06 -3.07
C ASP A 55 -11.39 -13.00 -4.37
N PHE A 56 -11.52 -11.85 -4.94
CA PHE A 56 -12.41 -11.61 -6.08
C PHE A 56 -11.70 -10.83 -7.17
N GLY A 57 -12.23 -10.93 -8.39
CA GLY A 57 -11.84 -10.06 -9.50
C GLY A 57 -12.99 -9.16 -9.93
N LEU A 58 -12.67 -7.97 -10.42
CA LEU A 58 -13.60 -6.94 -10.84
C LEU A 58 -13.18 -6.37 -12.20
N TRP A 59 -14.07 -6.41 -13.21
CA TRP A 59 -13.78 -5.90 -14.56
C TRP A 59 -15.05 -5.47 -15.29
N GLN A 60 -14.90 -4.71 -16.38
CA GLN A 60 -15.98 -4.38 -17.27
C GLN A 60 -16.01 -5.35 -18.46
N ALA A 61 -17.17 -5.95 -18.73
CA ALA A 61 -17.43 -6.83 -19.87
C ALA A 61 -17.59 -6.05 -21.18
N ASP A 62 -17.63 -6.76 -22.32
CA ASP A 62 -17.70 -6.15 -23.67
C ASP A 62 -19.00 -5.35 -23.89
N ASP A 63 -20.10 -5.74 -23.25
CA ASP A 63 -21.38 -5.02 -23.29
C ASP A 63 -21.46 -3.81 -22.33
N GLY A 64 -20.35 -3.49 -21.64
CA GLY A 64 -20.25 -2.38 -20.72
C GLY A 64 -20.72 -2.66 -19.30
N THR A 65 -21.29 -3.84 -19.02
CA THR A 65 -21.67 -4.24 -17.67
C THR A 65 -20.44 -4.59 -16.82
N TRP A 66 -20.54 -4.35 -15.52
CA TRP A 66 -19.49 -4.71 -14.58
C TRP A 66 -19.69 -6.13 -14.07
N GLN A 67 -18.61 -6.89 -14.02
CA GLN A 67 -18.57 -8.27 -13.53
C GLN A 67 -17.75 -8.31 -12.24
N LEU A 68 -18.26 -9.02 -11.27
CA LEU A 68 -17.56 -9.40 -10.04
C LEU A 68 -17.65 -10.91 -9.90
N TRP A 69 -16.51 -11.59 -9.91
CA TRP A 69 -16.44 -13.01 -9.58
C TRP A 69 -15.65 -13.16 -8.30
N SER A 70 -16.24 -13.86 -7.31
CA SER A 70 -15.58 -14.10 -6.03
C SER A 70 -15.43 -15.59 -5.78
N CYS A 71 -14.32 -15.98 -5.20
CA CYS A 71 -14.12 -17.25 -4.54
C CYS A 71 -15.04 -17.32 -3.31
N ILE A 72 -15.95 -18.28 -3.28
CA ILE A 72 -16.75 -18.56 -2.10
C ILE A 72 -16.15 -19.76 -1.39
N ARG A 73 -15.71 -19.59 -0.15
CA ARG A 73 -15.12 -20.66 0.68
C ARG A 73 -16.09 -21.22 1.70
N PHE A 74 -15.73 -22.35 2.31
CA PHE A 74 -16.53 -23.05 3.33
C PHE A 74 -17.90 -23.51 2.82
N THR A 75 -18.01 -23.83 1.54
CA THR A 75 -19.22 -24.38 0.93
C THR A 75 -19.33 -25.89 1.21
N LYS A 76 -20.48 -26.49 0.91
CA LYS A 76 -20.68 -27.96 0.96
C LYS A 76 -20.18 -28.70 -0.27
N LEU A 77 -19.47 -28.04 -1.19
CA LEU A 77 -18.95 -28.68 -2.43
C LEU A 77 -18.00 -29.85 -2.17
N GLY A 78 -17.33 -29.89 -1.01
CA GLY A 78 -16.29 -30.86 -0.69
C GLY A 78 -14.88 -30.40 -1.10
N GLY A 79 -13.86 -31.27 -0.90
CA GLY A 79 -12.46 -30.93 -1.16
C GLY A 79 -12.02 -29.68 -0.39
N HIS A 80 -11.45 -28.70 -1.08
CA HIS A 80 -11.08 -27.40 -0.50
C HIS A 80 -12.26 -26.45 -0.34
N THR A 81 -13.48 -26.88 -0.64
CA THR A 81 -14.77 -26.19 -0.38
C THR A 81 -14.99 -24.89 -1.13
N ARG A 82 -14.26 -24.61 -2.20
CA ARG A 82 -14.30 -23.33 -2.93
C ARG A 82 -14.84 -23.48 -4.35
N LEU A 83 -15.55 -22.43 -4.79
CA LEU A 83 -16.04 -22.25 -6.16
C LEU A 83 -16.05 -20.76 -6.49
N PHE A 84 -16.24 -20.40 -7.77
CA PHE A 84 -16.48 -19.02 -8.16
C PHE A 84 -17.96 -18.76 -8.36
N TYR A 85 -18.43 -17.69 -7.74
CA TYR A 85 -19.77 -17.14 -7.92
C TYR A 85 -19.68 -15.75 -8.53
N ARG A 86 -20.68 -15.34 -9.34
CA ARG A 86 -20.64 -14.05 -10.04
C ARG A 86 -21.84 -13.17 -9.76
N TRP A 87 -21.56 -11.85 -9.79
CA TRP A 87 -22.54 -10.76 -9.77
C TRP A 87 -22.29 -9.85 -10.95
N GLU A 88 -23.35 -9.15 -11.39
CA GLU A 88 -23.31 -8.21 -12.51
C GLU A 88 -23.98 -6.90 -12.13
N GLY A 89 -23.30 -5.77 -12.35
CA GLY A 89 -23.79 -4.41 -12.19
C GLY A 89 -23.88 -3.69 -13.53
N GLN A 90 -24.82 -2.77 -13.68
CA GLN A 90 -24.89 -1.92 -14.87
C GLN A 90 -23.79 -0.84 -14.82
N HIS A 91 -23.59 -0.22 -13.64
CA HIS A 91 -22.56 0.77 -13.40
C HIS A 91 -21.71 0.37 -12.18
N LEU A 92 -20.45 0.77 -12.18
CA LEU A 92 -19.53 0.53 -11.06
C LEU A 92 -20.07 1.11 -9.75
N THR A 93 -20.84 2.18 -9.82
CA THR A 93 -21.41 2.91 -8.68
C THR A 93 -22.76 2.40 -8.19
N ASP A 94 -23.32 1.38 -8.84
CA ASP A 94 -24.57 0.78 -8.38
C ASP A 94 -24.34 -0.05 -7.13
N THR A 95 -25.35 -0.09 -6.26
CA THR A 95 -25.38 -0.99 -5.11
C THR A 95 -26.06 -2.32 -5.48
N ASP A 96 -25.82 -3.37 -4.67
CA ASP A 96 -26.56 -4.63 -4.73
C ASP A 96 -26.66 -5.22 -6.14
N TRP A 97 -25.51 -5.51 -6.76
CA TRP A 97 -25.44 -6.08 -8.10
C TRP A 97 -26.19 -7.40 -8.20
N THR A 98 -26.72 -7.67 -9.38
CA THR A 98 -27.53 -8.86 -9.64
C THR A 98 -26.71 -10.14 -9.52
N PRO A 99 -27.07 -11.07 -8.62
CA PRO A 99 -26.48 -12.40 -8.57
C PRO A 99 -26.75 -13.17 -9.88
N ARG A 100 -25.70 -13.83 -10.41
CA ARG A 100 -25.76 -14.58 -11.68
C ARG A 100 -25.52 -16.07 -11.52
N GLY A 101 -25.28 -16.54 -10.29
CA GLY A 101 -25.08 -17.95 -9.98
C GLY A 101 -23.62 -18.38 -9.96
N ILE A 102 -23.41 -19.68 -9.78
CA ILE A 102 -22.09 -20.31 -9.81
C ILE A 102 -21.50 -20.14 -11.21
N ALA A 103 -20.32 -19.54 -11.26
CA ALA A 103 -19.65 -19.22 -12.51
C ALA A 103 -18.63 -20.30 -12.92
N MET A 104 -17.94 -20.89 -11.92
CA MET A 104 -16.93 -21.90 -12.18
C MET A 104 -16.75 -22.81 -10.96
N GLU A 105 -16.67 -24.12 -11.21
CA GLU A 105 -16.23 -25.12 -10.25
C GLU A 105 -14.92 -25.76 -10.74
N ALA A 106 -14.13 -26.31 -9.82
CA ALA A 106 -12.92 -27.03 -10.16
C ALA A 106 -13.24 -28.28 -11.00
N LYS A 107 -12.38 -28.60 -11.94
CA LYS A 107 -12.49 -29.79 -12.82
C LYS A 107 -11.36 -30.78 -12.55
N PRO A 108 -11.58 -31.80 -11.72
CA PRO A 108 -10.56 -32.80 -11.41
C PRO A 108 -10.02 -33.53 -12.65
N GLU A 109 -10.84 -33.69 -13.69
CA GLU A 109 -10.45 -34.28 -14.96
C GLU A 109 -9.42 -33.41 -15.74
N LEU A 110 -9.26 -32.13 -15.37
CA LEU A 110 -8.24 -31.23 -15.89
C LEU A 110 -7.09 -31.05 -14.91
N GLY A 111 -7.06 -31.80 -13.81
CA GLY A 111 -6.04 -31.73 -12.78
C GLY A 111 -6.23 -30.58 -11.80
N GLU A 112 -7.44 -30.00 -11.68
CA GLU A 112 -7.78 -29.03 -10.65
C GLU A 112 -8.28 -29.77 -9.40
N PRO A 113 -7.69 -29.60 -8.22
CA PRO A 113 -8.21 -30.19 -6.98
C PRO A 113 -9.66 -29.80 -6.72
N LEU A 114 -10.50 -30.74 -6.31
CA LEU A 114 -11.92 -30.48 -5.99
C LEU A 114 -12.04 -29.32 -4.99
N GLY A 115 -12.84 -28.32 -5.35
CA GLY A 115 -13.05 -27.13 -4.52
C GLY A 115 -11.81 -26.24 -4.36
N GLY A 116 -10.82 -26.34 -5.25
CA GLY A 116 -9.53 -25.65 -5.12
C GLY A 116 -9.43 -24.27 -5.77
N LEU A 117 -10.49 -23.75 -6.39
CA LEU A 117 -10.41 -22.47 -7.10
C LEU A 117 -10.19 -21.27 -6.17
N GLN A 118 -9.24 -20.39 -6.52
CA GLN A 118 -8.84 -19.23 -5.73
C GLN A 118 -8.64 -18.01 -6.60
N ALA A 119 -9.06 -16.82 -6.08
CA ALA A 119 -8.71 -15.48 -6.52
C ALA A 119 -8.67 -15.27 -8.05
N PRO A 120 -9.80 -15.11 -8.73
CA PRO A 120 -9.78 -14.77 -10.15
C PRO A 120 -9.33 -13.34 -10.38
N HIS A 121 -8.42 -13.12 -11.33
CA HIS A 121 -8.08 -11.78 -11.81
C HIS A 121 -8.20 -11.71 -13.33
N VAL A 122 -8.87 -10.67 -13.84
CA VAL A 122 -9.21 -10.57 -15.27
C VAL A 122 -8.65 -9.29 -15.87
N ILE A 123 -8.00 -9.45 -17.02
CA ILE A 123 -7.59 -8.33 -17.87
C ILE A 123 -8.23 -8.45 -19.24
N ASN A 124 -8.46 -7.31 -19.90
CA ASN A 124 -8.81 -7.24 -21.32
C ASN A 124 -7.63 -6.73 -22.13
N THR A 125 -7.21 -7.49 -23.12
CA THR A 125 -6.20 -7.05 -24.08
C THR A 125 -6.53 -7.52 -25.48
N LYS A 126 -6.45 -6.59 -26.44
CA LYS A 126 -6.75 -6.84 -27.86
C LYS A 126 -8.13 -7.48 -28.10
N GLY A 127 -9.15 -7.05 -27.33
CA GLY A 127 -10.52 -7.55 -27.43
C GLY A 127 -10.72 -8.98 -26.95
N LYS A 128 -9.84 -9.48 -26.11
CA LYS A 128 -9.92 -10.78 -25.48
C LYS A 128 -9.69 -10.63 -23.97
N TYR A 129 -10.54 -11.27 -23.18
CA TYR A 129 -10.41 -11.33 -21.73
C TYR A 129 -9.59 -12.54 -21.34
N TRP A 130 -8.66 -12.33 -20.41
CA TRP A 130 -7.80 -13.33 -19.83
C TRP A 130 -8.01 -13.34 -18.33
N MET A 131 -8.38 -14.51 -17.80
CA MET A 131 -8.54 -14.73 -16.36
C MET A 131 -7.38 -15.60 -15.89
N ALA A 132 -6.56 -15.07 -14.98
CA ALA A 132 -5.64 -15.88 -14.18
C ALA A 132 -6.33 -16.26 -12.87
N TYR A 133 -6.12 -17.50 -12.39
CA TYR A 133 -6.69 -17.97 -11.13
C TYR A 133 -5.83 -19.08 -10.54
N GLY A 134 -5.89 -19.25 -9.21
CA GLY A 134 -5.30 -20.40 -8.52
C GLY A 134 -6.22 -21.61 -8.54
N ASP A 135 -5.63 -22.82 -8.59
CA ASP A 135 -6.36 -24.07 -8.41
C ASP A 135 -6.00 -24.80 -7.11
N TRP A 136 -5.40 -24.11 -6.16
CA TRP A 136 -4.78 -24.56 -4.91
C TRP A 136 -3.29 -24.87 -5.03
N ASP A 137 -2.86 -25.56 -6.09
CA ASP A 137 -1.47 -25.96 -6.29
C ASP A 137 -0.76 -25.09 -7.36
N ASN A 138 -1.54 -24.63 -8.34
CA ASN A 138 -0.99 -24.01 -9.56
C ASN A 138 -1.77 -22.76 -9.95
N MET A 139 -1.13 -21.94 -10.75
CA MET A 139 -1.77 -20.88 -11.53
C MET A 139 -2.31 -21.44 -12.83
N ARG A 140 -3.51 -21.01 -13.20
CA ARG A 140 -4.23 -21.39 -14.41
C ARG A 140 -4.73 -20.21 -15.20
N LEU A 141 -5.06 -20.44 -16.46
CA LEU A 141 -5.65 -19.45 -17.36
C LEU A 141 -6.99 -19.90 -17.92
N ALA A 142 -7.93 -18.96 -17.98
CA ALA A 142 -9.14 -19.08 -18.77
C ALA A 142 -9.27 -17.84 -19.67
N VAL A 143 -10.04 -17.95 -20.75
CA VAL A 143 -10.22 -16.89 -21.72
C VAL A 143 -11.69 -16.72 -22.07
N SER A 144 -12.06 -15.47 -22.37
CA SER A 144 -13.39 -15.09 -22.81
C SER A 144 -13.34 -14.13 -23.99
N LYS A 145 -14.40 -14.10 -24.80
CA LYS A 145 -14.59 -13.10 -25.85
C LYS A 145 -15.41 -11.91 -25.37
N ASP A 146 -16.33 -12.16 -24.45
CA ASP A 146 -17.32 -11.19 -23.97
C ASP A 146 -17.03 -10.68 -22.54
N GLY A 147 -16.10 -11.35 -21.82
CA GLY A 147 -15.81 -11.05 -20.42
C GLY A 147 -16.82 -11.64 -19.41
N LYS A 148 -17.73 -12.53 -19.85
CA LYS A 148 -18.76 -13.15 -19.02
C LYS A 148 -18.67 -14.66 -18.99
N GLU A 149 -18.39 -15.29 -20.12
CA GLU A 149 -18.27 -16.74 -20.24
C GLU A 149 -16.81 -17.13 -20.49
N PHE A 150 -16.19 -17.77 -19.52
CA PHE A 150 -14.76 -18.13 -19.56
C PHE A 150 -14.56 -19.61 -19.87
N ASN A 151 -13.66 -19.88 -20.80
CA ASN A 151 -13.21 -21.21 -21.16
C ASN A 151 -11.78 -21.42 -20.69
N ARG A 152 -11.52 -22.50 -19.96
CA ARG A 152 -10.18 -22.88 -19.53
C ARG A 152 -9.25 -23.07 -20.72
N LEU A 153 -8.04 -22.55 -20.59
CA LEU A 153 -7.03 -22.67 -21.63
C LEU A 153 -6.25 -23.99 -21.45
N THR A 154 -6.97 -25.12 -21.70
CA THR A 154 -6.45 -26.47 -21.40
C THR A 154 -5.19 -26.83 -22.16
N LYS A 155 -4.97 -26.28 -23.37
CA LYS A 155 -3.73 -26.50 -24.15
C LYS A 155 -2.49 -25.87 -23.51
N ALA A 156 -2.66 -24.80 -22.73
CA ALA A 156 -1.56 -24.19 -21.98
C ALA A 156 -1.24 -24.94 -20.69
N GLY A 157 -2.15 -25.80 -20.22
CA GLY A 157 -2.00 -26.55 -18.98
C GLY A 157 -1.93 -25.63 -17.75
N VAL A 158 -0.94 -25.87 -16.92
CA VAL A 158 -0.59 -25.03 -15.78
C VAL A 158 0.23 -23.82 -16.27
N MET A 159 -0.13 -22.62 -15.85
CA MET A 159 0.67 -21.43 -16.11
C MET A 159 2.07 -21.56 -15.48
N PHE A 160 2.08 -21.77 -14.17
CA PHE A 160 3.25 -22.01 -13.32
C PHE A 160 2.83 -22.43 -11.91
N SER A 161 3.80 -22.88 -11.13
CA SER A 161 3.66 -23.16 -9.71
C SER A 161 5.01 -22.87 -9.02
N GLU A 162 4.99 -22.53 -7.73
CA GLU A 162 6.20 -22.47 -6.90
C GLU A 162 6.54 -23.81 -6.24
N GLY A 163 5.80 -24.85 -6.55
CA GLY A 163 6.01 -26.22 -6.09
C GLY A 163 4.81 -26.82 -5.35
N PRO A 164 4.90 -28.07 -4.93
CA PRO A 164 3.83 -28.73 -4.20
C PRO A 164 3.68 -28.17 -2.78
N ILE A 165 2.44 -28.12 -2.29
CA ILE A 165 2.10 -27.79 -0.90
C ILE A 165 2.44 -26.33 -0.51
N VAL A 166 2.71 -25.45 -1.48
CA VAL A 166 3.03 -24.04 -1.20
C VAL A 166 1.89 -23.08 -1.55
N ASN A 167 0.79 -23.61 -2.06
CA ASN A 167 -0.44 -22.88 -2.38
C ASN A 167 -0.16 -21.61 -3.20
N THR A 168 0.26 -21.81 -4.45
CA THR A 168 0.50 -20.72 -5.41
C THR A 168 -0.84 -20.13 -5.85
N ARG A 169 -1.15 -18.88 -5.46
CA ARG A 169 -2.49 -18.27 -5.58
C ARG A 169 -2.45 -16.76 -5.75
N ASP A 170 -3.61 -16.14 -5.84
CA ASP A 170 -3.87 -14.70 -5.84
C ASP A 170 -3.13 -13.96 -6.97
N PRO A 171 -3.33 -14.36 -8.24
CA PRO A 171 -2.69 -13.69 -9.35
C PRO A 171 -3.23 -12.28 -9.57
N MET A 172 -2.34 -11.35 -9.90
CA MET A 172 -2.67 -10.01 -10.38
C MET A 172 -1.84 -9.71 -11.62
N LEU A 173 -2.49 -9.37 -12.72
CA LEU A 173 -1.85 -9.13 -14.01
C LEU A 173 -1.81 -7.63 -14.34
N ILE A 174 -0.65 -7.10 -14.71
CA ILE A 174 -0.49 -5.74 -15.20
C ILE A 174 0.51 -5.70 -16.35
N PHE A 175 0.25 -4.86 -17.36
CA PHE A 175 1.21 -4.58 -18.43
C PHE A 175 1.98 -3.30 -18.12
N THR A 176 3.27 -3.43 -17.87
CA THR A 176 4.18 -2.31 -17.62
C THR A 176 5.58 -2.63 -18.14
N LYS A 177 6.40 -1.62 -18.42
CA LYS A 177 7.76 -1.81 -18.97
C LYS A 177 7.83 -2.70 -20.21
N GLY A 178 6.75 -2.71 -21.02
CA GLY A 178 6.70 -3.50 -22.25
C GLY A 178 6.46 -5.00 -22.07
N LYS A 179 6.14 -5.46 -20.85
CA LYS A 179 5.85 -6.87 -20.51
C LYS A 179 4.63 -6.99 -19.63
N TRP A 180 4.00 -8.14 -19.65
CA TRP A 180 3.04 -8.57 -18.64
C TRP A 180 3.80 -8.96 -17.38
N HIS A 181 3.32 -8.49 -16.24
CA HIS A 181 3.77 -8.90 -14.91
C HIS A 181 2.62 -9.63 -14.24
N CYS A 182 2.89 -10.79 -13.67
CA CYS A 182 1.98 -11.49 -12.78
C CYS A 182 2.55 -11.42 -11.36
N TYR A 183 1.90 -10.67 -10.49
CA TYR A 183 2.16 -10.72 -9.05
C TYR A 183 1.25 -11.76 -8.44
N TYR A 184 1.76 -12.54 -7.49
CA TYR A 184 1.03 -13.63 -6.87
C TYR A 184 1.67 -14.01 -5.54
N THR A 185 0.98 -14.83 -4.76
CA THR A 185 1.49 -15.30 -3.48
C THR A 185 1.74 -16.81 -3.45
N ALA A 186 2.71 -17.21 -2.66
CA ALA A 186 2.96 -18.58 -2.22
C ALA A 186 3.68 -18.57 -0.88
N PHE A 187 3.67 -19.69 -0.13
CA PHE A 187 4.28 -19.78 1.19
C PHE A 187 5.22 -20.99 1.37
N PRO A 188 6.30 -21.09 0.61
CA PRO A 188 7.28 -22.14 0.86
C PRO A 188 7.84 -22.04 2.29
N ALA A 189 8.06 -23.18 2.93
CA ALA A 189 8.54 -23.27 4.32
C ALA A 189 7.72 -22.45 5.34
N GLN A 190 6.42 -22.28 5.10
CA GLN A 190 5.48 -21.53 5.96
C GLN A 190 5.79 -20.02 6.04
N HIS A 191 6.52 -19.47 5.09
CA HIS A 191 6.73 -18.04 4.93
C HIS A 191 6.00 -17.53 3.69
N GLY A 192 5.17 -16.50 3.87
CA GLY A 192 4.45 -15.84 2.78
C GLY A 192 5.36 -14.89 2.02
N TYR A 193 5.28 -14.97 0.68
CA TYR A 193 6.00 -14.07 -0.22
C TYR A 193 5.07 -13.58 -1.32
N VAL A 194 5.28 -12.34 -1.74
CA VAL A 194 4.78 -11.86 -3.03
C VAL A 194 5.87 -12.12 -4.07
N TYR A 195 5.51 -12.88 -5.08
CA TYR A 195 6.35 -13.18 -6.23
C TYR A 195 5.94 -12.35 -7.44
N CYS A 196 6.83 -12.24 -8.41
CA CYS A 196 6.56 -11.72 -9.73
C CYS A 196 7.18 -12.62 -10.81
N ARG A 197 6.43 -12.86 -11.87
CA ARG A 197 6.89 -13.44 -13.15
C ARG A 197 6.52 -12.50 -14.28
N THR A 198 7.25 -12.55 -15.39
CA THR A 198 6.97 -11.74 -16.58
C THR A 198 6.72 -12.59 -17.81
N SER A 199 5.94 -12.03 -18.75
CA SER A 199 5.58 -12.66 -20.01
C SER A 199 5.46 -11.64 -21.13
N ASP A 200 5.76 -12.05 -22.36
CA ASP A 200 5.48 -11.26 -23.56
C ASP A 200 4.09 -11.58 -24.17
N ASP A 201 3.54 -12.77 -23.86
CA ASP A 201 2.37 -13.34 -24.54
C ASP A 201 1.25 -13.87 -23.61
N LEU A 202 1.41 -13.77 -22.26
CA LEU A 202 0.55 -14.35 -21.22
C LEU A 202 0.58 -15.89 -21.16
N LEU A 203 1.35 -16.56 -22.00
CA LEU A 203 1.42 -18.02 -22.10
C LEU A 203 2.74 -18.56 -21.58
N THR A 204 3.82 -17.87 -21.86
CA THR A 204 5.18 -18.25 -21.47
C THR A 204 5.68 -17.28 -20.41
N TRP A 205 6.06 -17.79 -19.24
CA TRP A 205 6.43 -16.99 -18.09
C TRP A 205 7.91 -17.20 -17.72
N SER A 206 8.55 -16.13 -17.28
CA SER A 206 9.92 -16.16 -16.74
C SER A 206 10.01 -16.99 -15.45
N ASP A 207 11.22 -17.20 -14.96
CA ASP A 207 11.43 -17.60 -13.57
C ASP A 207 10.85 -16.55 -12.61
N SER A 208 10.47 -16.99 -11.40
CA SER A 208 9.93 -16.11 -10.36
C SER A 208 11.05 -15.30 -9.67
N CYS A 209 10.67 -14.12 -9.20
CA CYS A 209 11.45 -13.38 -8.22
C CYS A 209 10.55 -12.93 -7.07
N ILE A 210 11.09 -12.90 -5.86
CA ILE A 210 10.41 -12.35 -4.68
C ILE A 210 10.48 -10.83 -4.79
N VAL A 211 9.33 -10.14 -4.63
CA VAL A 211 9.23 -8.69 -4.74
C VAL A 211 8.84 -8.01 -3.43
N SER A 212 8.24 -8.74 -2.50
CA SER A 212 7.88 -8.23 -1.16
C SER A 212 7.65 -9.37 -0.16
N TYR A 213 8.13 -9.20 1.06
CA TYR A 213 7.76 -9.99 2.25
C TYR A 213 8.28 -9.29 3.51
N GLY A 214 7.89 -9.79 4.71
CA GLY A 214 8.40 -9.28 5.99
C GLY A 214 7.93 -7.87 6.32
N GLY A 215 8.71 -7.13 7.08
CA GLY A 215 8.36 -5.80 7.56
C GLY A 215 7.11 -5.80 8.45
N LYS A 216 6.42 -4.67 8.54
CA LYS A 216 5.19 -4.48 9.34
C LYS A 216 4.07 -5.45 8.98
N ALA A 217 3.94 -5.82 7.71
CA ALA A 217 2.93 -6.77 7.26
C ALA A 217 3.25 -8.23 7.66
N GLY A 218 4.48 -8.52 8.10
CA GLY A 218 4.89 -9.83 8.57
C GLY A 218 5.24 -10.83 7.47
N ASN A 219 5.57 -12.06 7.89
CA ASN A 219 6.03 -13.13 7.01
C ASN A 219 5.31 -14.47 7.24
N THR A 220 4.15 -14.46 7.92
CA THR A 220 3.34 -15.69 8.07
C THR A 220 2.84 -16.17 6.71
N PRO A 221 2.37 -17.42 6.56
CA PRO A 221 1.81 -17.93 5.31
C PRO A 221 0.72 -17.04 4.69
N TYR A 222 0.07 -16.23 5.52
CA TYR A 222 -1.07 -15.38 5.16
C TYR A 222 -0.74 -13.87 5.11
N SER A 223 0.53 -13.49 5.29
CA SER A 223 0.94 -12.08 5.35
C SER A 223 1.21 -11.43 3.99
N CYS A 224 0.97 -12.16 2.89
CA CYS A 224 1.26 -11.68 1.53
C CYS A 224 0.12 -11.95 0.56
N GLU A 225 -1.13 -12.02 1.05
CA GLU A 225 -2.28 -12.39 0.24
C GLU A 225 -2.79 -11.25 -0.65
N CYS A 226 -3.44 -11.61 -1.73
CA CYS A 226 -4.10 -10.70 -2.69
C CYS A 226 -3.21 -9.49 -3.07
N PRO A 227 -1.97 -9.72 -3.56
CA PRO A 227 -1.13 -8.63 -4.00
C PRO A 227 -1.78 -7.89 -5.17
N HIS A 228 -1.99 -6.58 -5.04
CA HIS A 228 -2.51 -5.76 -6.11
C HIS A 228 -1.57 -4.59 -6.40
N VAL A 229 -1.08 -4.49 -7.65
CA VAL A 229 -0.11 -3.46 -8.06
C VAL A 229 -0.75 -2.47 -9.00
N VAL A 230 -0.58 -1.19 -8.71
CA VAL A 230 -1.05 -0.08 -9.55
C VAL A 230 0.12 0.81 -9.95
N GLU A 231 0.25 1.11 -11.23
CA GLU A 231 1.15 2.15 -11.74
C GLU A 231 0.35 3.44 -11.92
N ILE A 232 0.55 4.44 -11.05
CA ILE A 232 -0.19 5.70 -11.11
C ILE A 232 0.48 6.74 -12.01
N ALA A 233 1.77 6.57 -12.31
CA ALA A 233 2.58 7.35 -13.22
C ALA A 233 3.79 6.50 -13.64
N PRO A 234 4.50 6.83 -14.72
CA PRO A 234 5.72 6.12 -15.09
C PRO A 234 6.68 5.98 -13.91
N ASP A 235 7.11 4.76 -13.65
CA ASP A 235 8.01 4.40 -12.54
C ASP A 235 7.47 4.77 -11.14
N ASN A 236 6.16 4.73 -10.96
CA ASN A 236 5.53 4.99 -9.68
C ASN A 236 4.46 3.93 -9.38
N TYR A 237 4.92 2.84 -8.76
CA TYR A 237 4.13 1.64 -8.48
C TYR A 237 3.73 1.60 -7.02
N PHE A 238 2.51 1.14 -6.77
CA PHE A 238 2.01 0.86 -5.42
C PHE A 238 1.57 -0.59 -5.35
N LEU A 239 2.12 -1.32 -4.39
CA LEU A 239 1.68 -2.67 -4.03
C LEU A 239 0.77 -2.59 -2.80
N PHE A 240 -0.42 -3.13 -2.90
CA PHE A 240 -1.32 -3.44 -1.79
C PHE A 240 -1.13 -4.92 -1.42
N ARG A 241 -0.84 -5.21 -0.17
CA ARG A 241 -0.53 -6.55 0.33
C ARG A 241 -1.36 -6.82 1.58
N THR A 242 -2.29 -7.77 1.49
CA THR A 242 -3.17 -8.16 2.59
C THR A 242 -2.45 -9.10 3.56
N GLN A 243 -2.55 -8.82 4.86
CA GLN A 243 -2.00 -9.67 5.92
C GLN A 243 -3.04 -10.17 6.93
N LEU A 244 -4.21 -9.55 7.02
CA LEU A 244 -5.29 -9.98 7.91
C LEU A 244 -6.65 -9.78 7.26
N TYR A 245 -7.56 -10.70 7.53
CA TYR A 245 -8.95 -10.70 7.09
C TYR A 245 -9.93 -10.50 8.25
N GLY A 246 -11.18 -10.20 7.93
CA GLY A 246 -12.27 -10.05 8.90
C GLY A 246 -12.27 -8.72 9.65
N PRO A 247 -12.83 -8.67 10.88
CA PRO A 247 -12.98 -7.42 11.63
C PRO A 247 -11.66 -6.70 11.93
N GLY A 248 -10.55 -7.44 11.97
CA GLY A 248 -9.19 -6.91 12.14
C GLY A 248 -8.43 -6.77 10.82
N ALA A 249 -9.12 -6.68 9.69
CA ALA A 249 -8.51 -6.66 8.36
C ALA A 249 -7.42 -5.61 8.22
N GLN A 250 -6.32 -6.00 7.58
CA GLN A 250 -5.19 -5.11 7.33
C GLN A 250 -4.60 -5.37 5.94
N THR A 251 -4.41 -4.30 5.21
CA THR A 251 -3.64 -4.26 3.95
C THR A 251 -2.58 -3.17 4.06
N THR A 252 -1.33 -3.55 3.88
CA THR A 252 -0.20 -2.61 3.86
C THR A 252 0.08 -2.17 2.42
N VAL A 253 0.34 -0.89 2.25
CA VAL A 253 0.67 -0.27 0.95
C VAL A 253 2.14 0.07 0.92
N TYR A 254 2.82 -0.37 -0.12
CA TYR A 254 4.23 -0.09 -0.41
C TYR A 254 4.35 0.67 -1.72
N GLN A 255 5.29 1.61 -1.83
CA GLN A 255 5.58 2.37 -3.05
C GLN A 255 7.00 2.12 -3.52
N SER A 256 7.18 1.93 -4.82
CA SER A 256 8.49 1.77 -5.42
C SER A 256 8.55 2.36 -6.84
N GLY A 257 9.74 2.80 -7.24
CA GLY A 257 10.07 3.09 -8.64
C GLY A 257 10.44 1.84 -9.45
N ASN A 258 10.59 0.70 -8.78
CA ASN A 258 10.97 -0.57 -9.38
C ASN A 258 9.86 -1.61 -9.20
N PRO A 259 9.22 -2.13 -10.27
CA PRO A 259 8.15 -3.11 -10.17
C PRO A 259 8.59 -4.48 -9.60
N TYR A 260 9.88 -4.69 -9.41
CA TYR A 260 10.45 -5.93 -8.85
C TYR A 260 10.87 -5.80 -7.37
N HIS A 261 10.57 -4.68 -6.70
CA HIS A 261 11.01 -4.49 -5.32
C HIS A 261 10.06 -3.56 -4.54
N PHE A 262 9.33 -4.11 -3.55
CA PHE A 262 8.41 -3.39 -2.68
C PHE A 262 8.71 -3.59 -1.17
N GLY A 263 9.98 -3.77 -0.84
CA GLY A 263 10.44 -4.09 0.52
C GLY A 263 10.66 -5.60 0.70
N ILE A 264 11.91 -5.97 0.92
CA ILE A 264 12.37 -7.33 1.14
C ILE A 264 12.84 -7.43 2.58
N ASP A 265 12.03 -8.04 3.42
CA ASP A 265 12.21 -8.16 4.88
C ASP A 265 12.42 -6.82 5.59
N ASN A 266 11.78 -5.77 5.08
CA ASN A 266 11.83 -4.42 5.67
C ASN A 266 10.69 -3.53 5.16
N ASP A 267 10.57 -2.33 5.75
CA ASP A 267 9.55 -1.33 5.45
C ASP A 267 10.08 -0.12 4.66
N SER A 268 11.20 -0.25 3.93
CA SER A 268 11.79 0.87 3.16
C SER A 268 10.84 1.47 2.11
N CYS A 269 9.90 0.66 1.60
CA CYS A 269 8.87 1.06 0.64
C CYS A 269 7.51 1.37 1.28
N TYR A 270 7.40 1.33 2.60
CA TYR A 270 6.14 1.53 3.32
C TYR A 270 5.52 2.91 3.04
N VAL A 271 4.21 2.92 2.84
CA VAL A 271 3.40 4.14 2.67
C VAL A 271 2.39 4.28 3.81
N ARG A 272 1.52 3.30 4.00
CA ARG A 272 0.49 3.26 5.04
C ARG A 272 -0.17 1.90 5.16
N GLN A 273 -1.00 1.76 6.18
CA GLN A 273 -1.91 0.63 6.35
C GLN A 273 -3.38 1.06 6.17
N PHE A 274 -4.19 0.16 5.60
CA PHE A 274 -5.64 0.26 5.54
C PHE A 274 -6.30 -0.84 6.36
N ASN A 275 -7.45 -0.54 6.98
CA ASN A 275 -8.31 -1.52 7.65
C ASN A 275 -9.28 -2.17 6.64
N LEU A 276 -8.73 -2.90 5.70
CA LEU A 276 -9.46 -3.64 4.66
C LEU A 276 -8.63 -4.85 4.20
N CYS A 277 -9.24 -5.77 3.47
CA CYS A 277 -8.54 -6.93 2.91
C CYS A 277 -8.98 -7.24 1.47
N ALA A 278 -8.11 -7.95 0.75
CA ALA A 278 -8.26 -8.35 -0.64
C ALA A 278 -8.68 -7.18 -1.56
N PRO A 279 -7.89 -6.09 -1.62
CA PRO A 279 -8.26 -4.95 -2.46
C PRO A 279 -8.08 -5.26 -3.94
N GLU A 280 -9.09 -4.85 -4.73
CA GLU A 280 -9.02 -4.75 -6.19
C GLU A 280 -9.17 -3.28 -6.59
N ILE A 281 -8.27 -2.77 -7.42
CA ILE A 281 -8.28 -1.37 -7.84
C ILE A 281 -8.57 -1.29 -9.32
N VAL A 282 -9.62 -0.56 -9.67
CA VAL A 282 -10.03 -0.34 -11.05
C VAL A 282 -10.08 1.16 -11.37
N THR A 283 -9.97 1.48 -12.64
CA THR A 283 -10.12 2.85 -13.15
C THR A 283 -11.35 2.96 -14.04
N LEU A 284 -12.12 4.03 -13.83
CA LEU A 284 -13.24 4.40 -14.68
C LEU A 284 -13.20 5.91 -14.92
N ASP A 285 -13.22 6.34 -16.18
CA ASP A 285 -13.18 7.74 -16.57
C ASP A 285 -12.04 8.54 -15.91
N GLY A 286 -10.86 7.94 -15.82
CA GLY A 286 -9.67 8.54 -15.21
C GLY A 286 -9.71 8.64 -13.68
N ARG A 287 -10.70 8.06 -13.03
CA ARG A 287 -10.82 7.99 -11.56
C ARG A 287 -10.51 6.58 -11.07
N TYR A 288 -9.93 6.50 -9.89
CA TYR A 288 -9.64 5.24 -9.23
C TYR A 288 -10.78 4.85 -8.27
N TYR A 289 -11.04 3.56 -8.22
CA TYR A 289 -11.95 2.93 -7.27
C TYR A 289 -11.25 1.73 -6.64
N ILE A 290 -11.55 1.49 -5.39
CA ILE A 290 -11.06 0.34 -4.64
C ILE A 290 -12.25 -0.51 -4.21
N ALA A 291 -12.24 -1.77 -4.60
CA ALA A 291 -13.13 -2.77 -4.04
C ALA A 291 -12.40 -3.53 -2.93
N ALA A 292 -13.11 -3.97 -1.92
CA ALA A 292 -12.59 -4.77 -0.81
C ALA A 292 -13.68 -5.62 -0.21
N LEU A 293 -13.30 -6.66 0.53
CA LEU A 293 -14.26 -7.43 1.31
C LEU A 293 -14.88 -6.56 2.41
N SER A 294 -16.13 -6.85 2.75
CA SER A 294 -16.77 -6.27 3.92
C SER A 294 -16.05 -6.73 5.20
N PRO A 295 -16.06 -5.94 6.30
CA PRO A 295 -15.35 -6.31 7.53
C PRO A 295 -15.74 -7.66 8.12
N ASP A 296 -17.03 -8.05 7.97
CA ASP A 296 -17.56 -9.32 8.47
C ASP A 296 -17.42 -10.47 7.46
N LEU A 297 -16.75 -10.26 6.32
CA LEU A 297 -16.60 -11.19 5.20
C LEU A 297 -17.95 -11.66 4.63
N ASP A 298 -18.96 -10.80 4.68
CA ASP A 298 -20.32 -11.07 4.25
C ASP A 298 -20.64 -10.46 2.87
N GLY A 299 -19.62 -9.97 2.16
CA GLY A 299 -19.80 -9.36 0.85
C GLY A 299 -18.59 -8.58 0.35
N VAL A 300 -18.81 -7.88 -0.75
CA VAL A 300 -17.84 -6.97 -1.37
C VAL A 300 -18.42 -5.57 -1.43
N ARG A 301 -17.58 -4.58 -1.14
CA ARG A 301 -17.92 -3.16 -1.18
C ARG A 301 -16.91 -2.39 -2.03
N ILE A 302 -17.33 -1.26 -2.58
CA ILE A 302 -16.50 -0.38 -3.39
C ILE A 302 -16.49 1.02 -2.77
N ALA A 303 -15.40 1.75 -2.95
CA ALA A 303 -15.29 3.17 -2.63
C ALA A 303 -14.44 3.87 -3.70
N ARG A 304 -14.47 5.20 -3.73
CA ARG A 304 -13.48 5.95 -4.49
C ARG A 304 -12.12 5.85 -3.82
N LEU A 305 -11.08 5.72 -4.62
CA LEU A 305 -9.69 5.81 -4.20
C LEU A 305 -9.08 7.08 -4.79
N LYS A 306 -8.43 7.87 -3.96
CA LYS A 306 -7.75 9.08 -4.38
C LYS A 306 -6.29 9.01 -4.00
N TRP A 307 -5.41 9.42 -4.90
CA TRP A 307 -3.98 9.55 -4.65
C TRP A 307 -3.69 11.01 -4.31
N LYS A 308 -3.64 11.33 -3.01
CA LYS A 308 -3.28 12.69 -2.56
C LYS A 308 -1.81 12.95 -2.81
N CYS A 309 -1.53 14.06 -3.50
CA CYS A 309 -0.18 14.51 -3.82
C CYS A 309 0.36 15.46 -2.75
N PHE A 310 1.57 15.22 -2.28
CA PHE A 310 2.31 16.06 -1.35
C PHE A 310 3.68 16.39 -1.96
N GLU A 311 4.09 17.67 -1.92
CA GLU A 311 5.34 18.11 -2.54
C GLU A 311 6.11 19.11 -1.67
N THR A 312 5.39 20.00 -0.99
CA THR A 312 6.03 21.15 -0.31
C THR A 312 6.17 20.85 1.18
N PRO A 313 7.39 20.67 1.68
CA PRO A 313 7.62 20.62 3.11
C PRO A 313 7.33 22.00 3.72
N LEU A 314 6.51 22.04 4.77
CA LEU A 314 6.22 23.26 5.51
C LEU A 314 7.38 23.65 6.45
N LEU A 315 8.12 22.64 6.89
CA LEU A 315 9.31 22.76 7.74
C LEU A 315 10.43 21.93 7.08
N PRO A 316 11.39 22.57 6.38
CA PRO A 316 12.44 21.85 5.65
C PRO A 316 13.54 21.36 6.60
N PHE A 317 13.47 20.07 6.96
CA PHE A 317 14.41 19.42 7.89
C PHE A 317 15.82 19.23 7.30
N GLU A 318 15.97 19.25 5.98
CA GLU A 318 17.25 19.17 5.28
C GLU A 318 18.08 20.45 5.40
N ASP A 319 17.43 21.61 5.61
CA ASP A 319 18.11 22.90 5.71
C ASP A 319 18.69 23.13 7.12
N PRO A 320 20.03 23.17 7.30
CA PRO A 320 20.66 23.44 8.58
C PRO A 320 20.27 24.77 9.17
N ALA A 321 20.08 25.80 8.32
CA ALA A 321 19.72 27.16 8.77
C ALA A 321 18.28 27.13 9.35
N HIS A 322 17.40 26.35 8.79
CA HIS A 322 16.05 26.16 9.31
C HIS A 322 16.05 25.33 10.60
N ARG A 323 16.82 24.23 10.66
CA ARG A 323 16.94 23.43 11.89
C ARG A 323 17.46 24.24 13.08
N SER A 324 18.37 25.18 12.86
CA SER A 324 18.93 26.04 13.92
C SER A 324 17.91 27.01 14.53
N GLN A 325 16.75 27.22 13.92
CA GLN A 325 15.68 28.09 14.42
C GLN A 325 14.73 27.38 15.39
N TRP A 326 14.79 26.05 15.47
CA TRP A 326 14.01 25.29 16.43
C TRP A 326 14.51 25.53 17.85
N LYS A 327 13.59 25.60 18.81
CA LYS A 327 13.88 25.98 20.19
C LYS A 327 13.54 24.85 21.14
N LEU A 328 14.52 24.42 21.92
CA LEU A 328 14.26 23.65 23.13
C LEU A 328 13.62 24.61 24.16
N LYS A 329 12.39 24.30 24.57
CA LYS A 329 11.63 25.09 25.55
C LYS A 329 11.89 24.63 26.96
N GLU A 330 11.99 23.31 27.16
CA GLU A 330 12.24 22.65 28.44
C GLU A 330 12.85 21.28 28.23
N GLY A 331 13.43 20.71 29.27
CA GLY A 331 13.98 19.36 29.28
C GLY A 331 15.46 19.27 28.89
N ASN A 332 15.89 18.07 28.52
CA ASN A 332 17.29 17.73 28.27
C ASN A 332 17.54 17.06 26.91
N LEU A 333 16.64 17.24 25.93
CA LEU A 333 16.84 16.73 24.58
C LEU A 333 18.13 17.28 23.99
N ALA A 334 19.04 16.37 23.59
CA ALA A 334 20.39 16.76 23.22
C ALA A 334 20.59 16.96 21.72
N SER A 335 20.00 16.10 20.89
CA SER A 335 20.14 16.13 19.45
C SER A 335 18.82 15.76 18.78
N VAL A 336 17.97 16.77 18.61
CA VAL A 336 16.59 16.54 18.16
C VAL A 336 16.49 16.20 16.67
N PHE A 337 17.46 16.59 15.85
CA PHE A 337 17.51 16.22 14.43
C PHE A 337 18.54 15.14 14.18
N THR A 338 18.12 14.05 13.56
CA THR A 338 19.01 12.94 13.25
C THR A 338 18.79 12.42 11.83
N ASN A 339 19.82 11.81 11.27
CA ASN A 339 19.79 11.00 10.07
C ASN A 339 20.12 9.53 10.38
N SER A 340 19.78 9.08 11.56
CA SER A 340 20.03 7.71 12.02
C SER A 340 19.40 6.69 11.07
N THR A 341 20.15 5.60 10.81
CA THR A 341 19.68 4.45 10.02
C THR A 341 19.29 3.27 10.90
N ARG A 342 18.89 3.52 12.14
CA ARG A 342 18.43 2.46 13.06
C ARG A 342 17.32 1.62 12.42
N ALA A 343 17.28 0.32 12.77
CA ALA A 343 16.26 -0.59 12.28
C ALA A 343 14.84 -0.07 12.58
N GLY A 344 13.97 -0.16 11.60
CA GLY A 344 12.58 0.32 11.69
C GLY A 344 12.38 1.82 11.38
N PHE A 345 13.43 2.56 11.15
CA PHE A 345 13.34 3.95 10.68
C PHE A 345 13.46 4.01 9.17
N PHE A 346 12.39 4.45 8.50
CA PHE A 346 12.36 4.69 7.06
C PHE A 346 11.79 6.08 6.78
N PRO A 347 12.54 7.17 7.13
CA PRO A 347 12.07 8.52 6.95
C PRO A 347 11.89 8.85 5.46
N LYS A 348 10.94 9.71 5.16
CA LYS A 348 10.75 10.26 3.80
C LYS A 348 11.70 11.43 3.52
N THR A 349 12.46 11.87 4.52
CA THR A 349 13.44 12.95 4.52
C THR A 349 14.79 12.39 4.94
N GLU A 350 15.88 13.08 4.60
CA GLU A 350 17.22 12.73 5.07
C GLU A 350 17.35 12.91 6.59
N PHE A 351 16.68 13.95 7.12
CA PHE A 351 16.64 14.24 8.56
C PHE A 351 15.22 14.11 9.09
N PHE A 352 15.12 13.67 10.33
CA PHE A 352 13.86 13.62 11.09
C PHE A 352 14.13 14.02 12.56
N ILE A 353 13.07 14.33 13.30
CA ILE A 353 13.14 14.60 14.73
C ILE A 353 13.03 13.27 15.47
N ALA A 354 13.94 13.03 16.44
CA ALA A 354 13.89 11.90 17.35
C ALA A 354 14.24 12.37 18.78
N THR A 355 13.28 12.27 19.70
CA THR A 355 13.48 12.79 21.07
C THR A 355 14.40 11.90 21.91
N ALA A 356 14.47 10.60 21.62
CA ALA A 356 15.38 9.67 22.29
C ALA A 356 16.81 9.64 21.73
N GLU A 357 17.19 10.58 20.85
CA GLU A 357 18.53 10.60 20.28
C GLU A 357 19.50 11.38 21.16
N THR A 358 20.58 10.75 21.61
CA THR A 358 21.65 11.42 22.36
C THR A 358 22.59 12.18 21.43
N ALA A 359 23.43 13.06 21.99
CA ALA A 359 24.48 13.76 21.23
C ALA A 359 25.47 12.80 20.53
N LEU A 360 25.60 11.58 21.03
CA LEU A 360 26.44 10.51 20.46
C LEU A 360 25.70 9.64 19.45
N LYS A 361 24.45 9.99 19.09
CA LYS A 361 23.55 9.23 18.23
C LYS A 361 23.20 7.82 18.80
N GLU A 362 23.20 7.71 20.10
CA GLU A 362 22.71 6.55 20.83
C GLU A 362 21.26 6.76 21.23
N PHE A 363 20.53 5.67 21.45
CA PHE A 363 19.13 5.70 21.86
C PHE A 363 18.98 5.71 23.38
N ASP A 364 18.21 6.66 23.92
CA ASP A 364 17.89 6.75 25.35
C ASP A 364 16.46 7.27 25.55
N ASP A 365 15.51 6.39 25.92
CA ASP A 365 14.12 6.73 26.24
C ASP A 365 13.97 7.58 27.53
N LYS A 366 15.06 7.90 28.23
CA LYS A 366 15.02 8.73 29.44
C LYS A 366 15.16 10.22 29.16
N LEU A 367 15.48 10.59 27.92
CA LEU A 367 15.50 11.99 27.51
C LEU A 367 14.06 12.51 27.47
N THR A 368 13.85 13.70 28.03
CA THR A 368 12.54 14.35 28.02
C THR A 368 12.69 15.82 27.62
N GLY A 369 11.63 16.38 27.08
CA GLY A 369 11.61 17.81 26.77
C GLY A 369 10.57 18.21 25.75
N THR A 370 10.52 19.51 25.50
CA THR A 370 9.64 20.12 24.50
C THR A 370 10.46 20.94 23.54
N ILE A 371 10.32 20.68 22.23
CA ILE A 371 10.86 21.52 21.18
C ILE A 371 9.74 22.16 20.37
N GLU A 372 10.04 23.34 19.84
CA GLU A 372 9.11 24.16 19.06
C GLU A 372 9.76 24.65 17.78
N SER A 373 9.02 24.52 16.67
CA SER A 373 9.45 25.02 15.35
C SER A 373 9.47 26.55 15.28
N PRO A 374 10.17 27.14 14.29
CA PRO A 374 9.83 28.47 13.84
C PRO A 374 8.36 28.50 13.38
N ALA A 375 7.75 29.71 13.41
CA ALA A 375 6.38 29.88 12.93
C ALA A 375 6.31 29.63 11.41
N PHE A 376 5.24 28.95 10.99
CA PHE A 376 4.93 28.72 9.59
C PHE A 376 3.44 28.96 9.31
N SER A 377 3.04 28.96 8.06
CA SER A 377 1.63 29.07 7.66
C SER A 377 1.27 28.00 6.65
N VAL A 378 -0.01 27.62 6.64
CA VAL A 378 -0.58 26.61 5.74
C VAL A 378 -1.55 27.29 4.81
N THR A 379 -1.46 27.03 3.51
CA THR A 379 -2.32 27.62 2.47
C THR A 379 -3.28 26.63 1.83
N CYS A 380 -3.23 25.35 2.23
CA CYS A 380 -4.09 24.29 1.77
C CYS A 380 -4.80 23.64 2.96
N PRO A 381 -6.06 23.21 2.83
CA PRO A 381 -6.79 22.59 3.94
C PRO A 381 -6.24 21.22 4.38
N ASP A 382 -5.43 20.57 3.54
CA ASP A 382 -4.90 19.23 3.80
C ASP A 382 -3.38 19.24 3.94
N CYS A 383 -2.90 18.68 5.04
CA CYS A 383 -1.48 18.37 5.25
C CYS A 383 -1.31 16.91 5.67
N VAL A 384 -0.09 16.42 5.58
CA VAL A 384 0.33 15.15 6.16
C VAL A 384 1.54 15.36 7.05
N LEU A 385 1.50 14.76 8.23
CA LEU A 385 2.59 14.72 9.21
C LEU A 385 3.00 13.27 9.41
N PHE A 386 4.30 12.98 9.40
CA PHE A 386 4.80 11.63 9.66
C PHE A 386 5.23 11.51 11.12
N VAL A 387 4.63 10.55 11.84
CA VAL A 387 4.83 10.37 13.30
C VAL A 387 5.08 8.91 13.63
N SER A 388 6.00 8.65 14.57
CA SER A 388 6.18 7.34 15.20
C SER A 388 6.60 7.49 16.66
N GLY A 389 6.89 6.38 17.35
CA GLY A 389 7.25 6.37 18.76
C GLY A 389 6.13 5.92 19.67
N GLY A 390 6.15 6.34 20.91
CA GLY A 390 5.19 5.94 21.94
C GLY A 390 3.77 6.40 21.65
N LYS A 391 2.76 5.70 22.23
CA LYS A 391 1.33 5.93 22.00
C LYS A 391 0.63 6.75 23.09
N ASP A 392 1.37 7.29 24.05
CA ASP A 392 0.81 8.10 25.13
C ASP A 392 0.52 9.51 24.67
N ARG A 393 -0.71 9.76 24.29
CA ARG A 393 -1.17 11.03 23.72
C ARG A 393 -1.07 12.23 24.67
N GLU A 394 -0.97 12.00 25.96
CA GLU A 394 -0.87 13.07 26.97
C GLU A 394 0.58 13.48 27.23
N ARG A 395 1.51 12.55 27.13
CA ARG A 395 2.92 12.77 27.43
C ARG A 395 3.84 12.72 26.21
N LEU A 396 3.44 12.00 25.15
CA LEU A 396 4.24 11.78 23.94
C LEU A 396 3.43 12.21 22.71
N TYR A 397 3.62 13.43 22.24
CA TYR A 397 2.82 13.93 21.14
C TYR A 397 3.51 14.99 20.31
N VAL A 398 3.00 15.17 19.13
CA VAL A 398 3.24 16.34 18.29
C VAL A 398 1.94 17.12 18.15
N SER A 399 2.02 18.46 18.29
CA SER A 399 0.87 19.33 18.16
C SER A 399 1.12 20.51 17.25
N ILE A 400 0.05 21.04 16.64
CA ILE A 400 0.08 22.30 15.89
C ILE A 400 -0.73 23.31 16.70
N ALA A 401 -0.09 24.42 17.04
CA ALA A 401 -0.70 25.47 17.87
C ALA A 401 -0.51 26.85 17.22
N ASP A 402 -1.43 27.76 17.55
CA ASP A 402 -1.33 29.16 17.18
C ASP A 402 -0.04 29.77 17.75
N ALA A 403 0.72 30.48 16.92
CA ALA A 403 2.03 31.03 17.32
C ALA A 403 1.93 32.18 18.33
N GLU A 404 0.79 32.88 18.39
CA GLU A 404 0.58 34.02 19.27
C GLU A 404 -0.17 33.64 20.55
N THR A 405 -1.28 32.90 20.39
CA THR A 405 -2.17 32.56 21.52
C THR A 405 -1.82 31.23 22.19
N GLY A 406 -1.07 30.36 21.53
CA GLY A 406 -0.77 29.01 22.01
C GLY A 406 -1.96 28.04 21.89
N THR A 407 -3.08 28.45 21.29
CA THR A 407 -4.25 27.59 21.10
C THR A 407 -3.89 26.37 20.25
N GLU A 408 -4.09 25.17 20.79
CA GLU A 408 -3.83 23.92 20.07
C GLU A 408 -4.94 23.63 19.08
N TYR A 409 -4.60 23.39 17.82
CA TYR A 409 -5.53 23.03 16.75
C TYR A 409 -5.52 21.54 16.44
N PHE A 410 -4.38 20.87 16.66
CA PHE A 410 -4.17 19.48 16.30
C PHE A 410 -3.18 18.80 17.25
N ARG A 411 -3.39 17.51 17.50
CA ARG A 411 -2.46 16.66 18.27
C ARG A 411 -2.44 15.24 17.74
N ALA A 412 -1.23 14.67 17.59
CA ALA A 412 -1.01 13.27 17.26
C ALA A 412 0.05 12.65 18.16
N THR A 413 0.06 11.32 18.23
CA THR A 413 1.04 10.50 18.96
C THR A 413 1.47 9.32 18.10
N GLY A 414 2.52 8.60 18.51
CA GLY A 414 2.95 7.36 17.84
C GLY A 414 2.06 6.16 18.19
N HIS A 415 2.55 4.96 17.87
CA HIS A 415 1.79 3.71 17.96
C HIS A 415 2.57 2.59 18.67
N ASN A 416 3.60 2.91 19.47
CA ASN A 416 4.62 2.00 19.97
C ASN A 416 5.35 1.27 18.83
N ASP A 417 5.75 2.04 17.83
CA ASP A 417 6.43 1.60 16.64
C ASP A 417 7.42 2.68 16.19
N ASN A 418 8.51 2.31 15.56
CA ASN A 418 9.48 3.25 14.98
C ASN A 418 9.19 3.60 13.52
N LEU A 419 8.21 2.95 12.89
CA LEU A 419 7.81 3.23 11.52
C LEU A 419 7.02 4.54 11.46
N LEU A 420 7.55 5.51 10.72
CA LEU A 420 6.91 6.80 10.52
C LEU A 420 5.64 6.64 9.68
N GLU A 421 4.48 6.79 10.31
CA GLU A 421 3.16 6.69 9.67
C GLU A 421 2.60 8.05 9.27
N PRO A 422 1.87 8.13 8.15
CA PRO A 422 1.22 9.36 7.73
C PRO A 422 -0.01 9.66 8.58
N VAL A 423 -0.02 10.81 9.22
CA VAL A 423 -1.17 11.35 9.96
C VAL A 423 -1.72 12.55 9.17
N PHE A 424 -2.96 12.44 8.71
CA PHE A 424 -3.60 13.50 7.95
C PHE A 424 -4.11 14.60 8.87
N VAL A 425 -3.81 15.85 8.51
CA VAL A 425 -4.15 17.05 9.27
C VAL A 425 -5.15 17.87 8.46
N ASN A 426 -6.34 18.09 9.01
CA ASN A 426 -7.28 19.08 8.49
C ASN A 426 -6.87 20.46 9.00
N CYS A 427 -6.35 21.28 8.11
CA CYS A 427 -5.79 22.60 8.44
C CYS A 427 -6.81 23.73 8.34
N GLN A 428 -8.08 23.47 8.02
CA GLN A 428 -9.09 24.47 7.72
C GLN A 428 -9.26 25.52 8.84
N ALA A 429 -9.13 25.11 10.11
CA ALA A 429 -9.29 25.99 11.28
C ALA A 429 -8.15 26.99 11.46
N PHE A 430 -6.97 26.72 10.87
CA PHE A 430 -5.77 27.55 11.02
C PHE A 430 -5.08 27.92 9.68
N MET A 431 -5.77 27.73 8.57
CA MET A 431 -5.28 28.21 7.27
C MET A 431 -4.94 29.71 7.31
N ASN A 432 -3.78 30.05 6.71
CA ASN A 432 -3.25 31.44 6.64
C ASN A 432 -2.95 32.09 8.01
N LYS A 433 -2.99 31.33 9.10
CA LYS A 433 -2.52 31.78 10.42
C LYS A 433 -1.05 31.39 10.61
N ALA A 434 -0.37 32.13 11.48
CA ALA A 434 0.95 31.73 11.95
C ALA A 434 0.78 30.63 13.02
N VAL A 435 1.35 29.46 12.77
CA VAL A 435 1.31 28.31 13.67
C VAL A 435 2.71 27.79 13.94
N VAL A 436 2.86 27.05 15.02
CA VAL A 436 4.09 26.34 15.38
C VAL A 436 3.80 24.85 15.53
N LEU A 437 4.79 24.02 15.21
CA LEU A 437 4.80 22.61 15.52
C LEU A 437 5.54 22.41 16.85
N LYS A 438 4.87 21.78 17.83
CA LYS A 438 5.47 21.39 19.11
C LYS A 438 5.65 19.89 19.14
N VAL A 439 6.81 19.42 19.54
CA VAL A 439 7.10 18.02 19.81
C VAL A 439 7.35 17.89 21.30
N VAL A 440 6.51 17.12 21.96
CA VAL A 440 6.53 16.95 23.44
C VAL A 440 6.85 15.50 23.76
N ASP A 441 7.87 15.37 24.58
CA ASP A 441 8.29 14.11 25.18
C ASP A 441 8.42 14.34 26.70
N ASP A 442 7.44 13.84 27.45
CA ASP A 442 7.38 13.91 28.90
C ASP A 442 7.25 12.50 29.50
N SER A 443 8.00 11.53 28.94
CA SER A 443 7.99 10.16 29.41
C SER A 443 9.37 9.52 29.37
N SER A 444 9.82 8.98 30.49
CA SER A 444 11.04 8.18 30.60
C SER A 444 10.78 6.68 30.72
N GLU A 445 9.59 6.24 30.37
CA GLU A 445 9.18 4.83 30.38
C GLU A 445 9.55 4.13 29.07
N SER A 446 9.29 2.83 28.96
CA SER A 446 9.43 2.10 27.69
C SER A 446 8.58 2.75 26.60
N TRP A 447 9.11 2.94 25.41
CA TRP A 447 8.53 3.76 24.36
C TRP A 447 8.39 5.24 24.74
N GLY A 448 9.22 5.73 25.64
CA GLY A 448 9.29 7.12 26.08
C GLY A 448 9.94 8.03 25.03
N HIS A 449 9.46 8.03 23.79
CA HIS A 449 9.97 8.89 22.75
C HIS A 449 8.93 9.16 21.66
N ILE A 450 9.15 10.23 20.90
CA ILE A 450 8.36 10.60 19.74
C ILE A 450 9.29 10.97 18.57
N ASN A 451 8.94 10.51 17.36
CA ASN A 451 9.69 10.84 16.14
C ASN A 451 8.78 11.55 15.15
N VAL A 452 9.33 12.51 14.42
CA VAL A 452 8.61 13.30 13.41
C VAL A 452 9.42 13.34 12.12
N GLY A 453 8.85 12.80 11.04
CA GLY A 453 9.47 12.69 9.71
C GLY A 453 9.16 13.85 8.77
N GLY A 454 8.60 14.94 9.26
CA GLY A 454 8.25 16.14 8.50
C GLY A 454 6.75 16.36 8.35
N ILE A 455 6.40 17.58 7.95
CA ILE A 455 5.03 18.00 7.63
C ILE A 455 4.98 18.56 6.21
N TYR A 456 4.03 18.11 5.40
CA TYR A 456 3.90 18.45 3.99
C TYR A 456 2.49 18.93 3.66
N GLN A 457 2.41 19.98 2.86
CA GLN A 457 1.15 20.50 2.34
C GLN A 457 0.73 19.70 1.10
N ALA A 458 -0.56 19.42 0.99
CA ALA A 458 -1.14 18.79 -0.20
C ALA A 458 -1.10 19.73 -1.42
N ASN A 459 -1.02 19.13 -2.60
CA ASN A 459 -1.21 19.82 -3.87
C ASN A 459 -2.42 19.22 -4.61
N PRO A 460 -3.65 19.70 -4.33
CA PRO A 460 -4.88 19.13 -4.89
C PRO A 460 -4.93 19.14 -6.42
N ASN A 461 -4.20 20.05 -7.09
CA ASN A 461 -4.15 20.12 -8.55
C ASN A 461 -3.37 18.94 -9.18
N LYS A 462 -2.64 18.18 -8.36
CA LYS A 462 -1.85 17.01 -8.79
C LYS A 462 -2.36 15.70 -8.20
N ASP A 463 -3.46 15.72 -7.48
CA ASP A 463 -4.16 14.50 -7.03
C ASP A 463 -4.60 13.66 -8.23
N LYS A 464 -4.68 12.33 -8.02
CA LYS A 464 -5.11 11.35 -9.04
C LYS A 464 -6.25 10.49 -8.53
#